data_41e186c74c7983d45e17afd334a4c54d
#
_entry.id   41e186c74c7983d45e17afd334a4c54d
#
_cell.length_a   1.000
_cell.length_b   1.000
_cell.length_c   1.000
_cell.angle_alpha   90.00
_cell.angle_beta   90.00
_cell.angle_gamma   90.00
#
_symmetry.space_group_name_H-M   'P 1'
#
loop_
_entity.id
_entity.type
_entity.pdbx_description
1 polymer ?
#
loop_
_entity_poly.entity_id
_entity_poly.type
_entity_poly.pdbx_seq_one_letter_code
_entity_poly.pdbx_strand_id
1 'polypeptide(L)'
;MEFSVLMAVYSGDDFGRFKKAFESILNQTLPPSQIVVVKDGPISSMIEEYLDSINVGCTQLEVVALPKNSGLATALNVGLKHTKDPVVARVDSDDFNLKNRFELQVSEFIADERLTVLSGTVSEKHQDDSITYRRLPSRDGEIRKFLKLRSPFNHPAVMFKKEAVLSVGGYNTDSIVEDYDLWFRLSKNKDVVFKNLSDVLVDMDVEDGMYDRRGGWKYLRSYAELKNNMRKEKVISFAEFILSVFGVAVSSHMPSWMRKSLYITVLRKKE
;
A
#
# COMPACT_ATOMS: atom_id res chain seq x y z
N MET A 1 -0.08 -13.58 18.09
CA MET A 1 0.67 -12.29 17.90
C MET A 1 -0.37 -11.20 17.73
N GLU A 2 -0.29 -10.15 18.53
CA GLU A 2 -1.14 -8.96 18.38
C GLU A 2 -0.60 -8.07 17.25
N PHE A 3 -1.51 -7.37 16.55
CA PHE A 3 -1.18 -6.46 15.48
C PHE A 3 -2.23 -5.34 15.40
N SER A 4 -1.80 -4.16 14.93
CA SER A 4 -2.66 -3.03 14.67
C SER A 4 -2.99 -2.94 13.18
N VAL A 5 -4.20 -2.50 12.85
CA VAL A 5 -4.59 -2.08 11.50
C VAL A 5 -4.42 -0.58 11.39
N LEU A 6 -3.90 -0.09 10.27
CA LEU A 6 -3.77 1.32 9.94
C LEU A 6 -4.49 1.63 8.63
N MET A 7 -5.47 2.52 8.70
CA MET A 7 -6.25 3.02 7.58
C MET A 7 -6.21 4.55 7.54
N ALA A 8 -6.12 5.14 6.36
CA ALA A 8 -6.34 6.58 6.16
C ALA A 8 -7.61 6.78 5.34
N VAL A 9 -8.39 7.81 5.67
CA VAL A 9 -9.63 8.18 4.97
C VAL A 9 -9.64 9.69 4.71
N TYR A 10 -10.16 10.11 3.56
CA TYR A 10 -10.19 11.53 3.16
C TYR A 10 -11.54 11.91 2.52
N SER A 11 -11.71 13.18 2.19
CA SER A 11 -12.98 13.72 1.66
C SER A 11 -13.44 13.15 0.31
N GLY A 12 -12.53 12.52 -0.45
CA GLY A 12 -12.84 11.91 -1.74
C GLY A 12 -13.29 10.45 -1.66
N ASP A 13 -13.29 9.85 -0.47
CA ASP A 13 -13.69 8.46 -0.31
C ASP A 13 -15.21 8.29 -0.39
N ASP A 14 -15.65 7.25 -1.12
CA ASP A 14 -17.05 6.84 -1.21
C ASP A 14 -17.48 6.10 0.06
N PHE A 15 -18.62 6.49 0.63
CA PHE A 15 -19.13 5.88 1.86
C PHE A 15 -19.41 4.38 1.72
N GLY A 16 -19.98 3.96 0.60
CA GLY A 16 -20.34 2.54 0.39
C GLY A 16 -19.11 1.66 0.32
N ARG A 17 -18.05 2.12 -0.33
CA ARG A 17 -16.75 1.43 -0.39
C ARG A 17 -16.06 1.44 0.96
N PHE A 18 -15.99 2.59 1.61
CA PHE A 18 -15.43 2.72 2.94
C PHE A 18 -16.07 1.74 3.93
N LYS A 19 -17.40 1.68 3.95
CA LYS A 19 -18.14 0.77 4.80
C LYS A 19 -17.77 -0.68 4.53
N LYS A 20 -17.75 -1.11 3.27
CA LYS A 20 -17.35 -2.48 2.88
C LYS A 20 -15.91 -2.79 3.28
N ALA A 21 -14.98 -1.86 3.04
CA ALA A 21 -13.58 -2.01 3.41
C ALA A 21 -13.44 -2.16 4.94
N PHE A 22 -14.10 -1.29 5.70
CA PHE A 22 -14.06 -1.33 7.17
C PHE A 22 -14.71 -2.60 7.74
N GLU A 23 -15.88 -2.98 7.24
CA GLU A 23 -16.54 -4.24 7.63
C GLU A 23 -15.68 -5.47 7.30
N SER A 24 -14.90 -5.43 6.23
CA SER A 24 -13.97 -6.53 5.88
C SER A 24 -12.85 -6.71 6.92
N ILE A 25 -12.48 -5.64 7.63
CA ILE A 25 -11.53 -5.69 8.75
C ILE A 25 -12.17 -6.33 9.98
N LEU A 26 -13.41 -5.94 10.29
CA LEU A 26 -14.14 -6.47 11.46
C LEU A 26 -14.47 -7.96 11.31
N ASN A 27 -14.68 -8.44 10.08
CA ASN A 27 -15.08 -9.81 9.77
C ASN A 27 -13.91 -10.77 9.46
N GLN A 28 -12.68 -10.42 9.85
CA GLN A 28 -11.52 -11.29 9.68
C GLN A 28 -11.56 -12.52 10.59
N THR A 29 -11.00 -13.65 10.13
CA THR A 29 -10.82 -14.86 10.97
C THR A 29 -9.90 -14.60 12.15
N LEU A 30 -8.92 -13.73 11.99
CA LEU A 30 -8.06 -13.24 13.07
C LEU A 30 -8.27 -11.72 13.21
N PRO A 31 -9.03 -11.25 14.22
CA PRO A 31 -9.27 -9.83 14.40
C PRO A 31 -8.02 -9.08 14.87
N PRO A 32 -7.84 -7.82 14.49
CA PRO A 32 -6.75 -6.97 15.01
C PRO A 32 -6.99 -6.62 16.48
N SER A 33 -5.91 -6.33 17.21
CA SER A 33 -5.99 -5.83 18.59
C SER A 33 -6.30 -4.33 18.66
N GLN A 34 -6.05 -3.59 17.55
CA GLN A 34 -6.32 -2.16 17.39
C GLN A 34 -6.59 -1.83 15.92
N ILE A 35 -7.50 -0.90 15.69
CA ILE A 35 -7.76 -0.29 14.37
C ILE A 35 -7.55 1.21 14.52
N VAL A 36 -6.55 1.76 13.82
CA VAL A 36 -6.29 3.20 13.76
C VAL A 36 -6.79 3.73 12.43
N VAL A 37 -7.79 4.60 12.47
CA VAL A 37 -8.32 5.31 11.30
C VAL A 37 -7.87 6.78 11.37
N VAL A 38 -7.12 7.22 10.37
CA VAL A 38 -6.69 8.61 10.29
C VAL A 38 -7.58 9.36 9.29
N LYS A 39 -8.33 10.33 9.78
CA LYS A 39 -9.07 11.30 8.96
C LYS A 39 -8.07 12.31 8.39
N ASP A 40 -7.76 12.23 7.10
CA ASP A 40 -6.86 13.18 6.43
C ASP A 40 -7.61 14.46 6.04
N GLY A 41 -7.87 15.30 7.04
CA GLY A 41 -8.72 16.47 6.96
C GLY A 41 -10.21 16.14 7.17
N PRO A 42 -11.11 17.09 6.88
CA PRO A 42 -12.55 16.86 6.91
C PRO A 42 -12.95 15.73 5.95
N ILE A 43 -13.82 14.84 6.42
CA ILE A 43 -14.38 13.72 5.65
C ILE A 43 -15.89 13.90 5.45
N SER A 44 -16.54 13.02 4.67
CA SER A 44 -18.00 13.08 4.50
C SER A 44 -18.73 12.81 5.83
N SER A 45 -19.86 13.48 6.07
CA SER A 45 -20.67 13.27 7.29
C SER A 45 -21.13 11.82 7.43
N MET A 46 -21.43 11.13 6.33
CA MET A 46 -21.81 9.72 6.36
C MET A 46 -20.71 8.81 6.91
N ILE A 47 -19.46 9.06 6.53
CA ILE A 47 -18.31 8.29 7.06
C ILE A 47 -18.08 8.66 8.52
N GLU A 48 -18.22 9.93 8.88
CA GLU A 48 -18.05 10.41 10.26
C GLU A 48 -19.07 9.77 11.20
N GLU A 49 -20.37 9.87 10.86
CA GLU A 49 -21.47 9.26 11.61
C GLU A 49 -21.31 7.72 11.74
N TYR A 50 -20.84 7.07 10.69
CA TYR A 50 -20.58 5.64 10.73
C TYR A 50 -19.44 5.28 11.68
N LEU A 51 -18.31 6.00 11.63
CA LEU A 51 -17.20 5.81 12.57
C LEU A 51 -17.63 6.05 14.03
N ASP A 52 -18.41 7.10 14.28
CA ASP A 52 -18.94 7.41 15.60
C ASP A 52 -19.86 6.31 16.11
N SER A 53 -20.74 5.77 15.25
CA SER A 53 -21.64 4.67 15.60
C SER A 53 -20.93 3.38 16.00
N ILE A 54 -19.80 3.09 15.32
CA ILE A 54 -18.99 1.90 15.63
C ILE A 54 -18.15 2.13 16.89
N ASN A 55 -17.64 3.31 17.09
CA ASN A 55 -16.74 3.63 18.20
C ASN A 55 -17.39 3.41 19.57
N VAL A 56 -18.72 3.53 19.66
CA VAL A 56 -19.49 3.25 20.89
C VAL A 56 -19.38 1.79 21.35
N GLY A 57 -19.18 0.83 20.41
CA GLY A 57 -19.13 -0.60 20.72
C GLY A 57 -17.78 -1.29 20.42
N CYS A 58 -16.89 -0.64 19.69
CA CYS A 58 -15.62 -1.19 19.25
C CYS A 58 -14.45 -0.58 20.04
N THR A 59 -14.07 -1.20 21.15
CA THR A 59 -12.96 -0.74 22.02
C THR A 59 -11.59 -0.78 21.33
N GLN A 60 -11.51 -1.38 20.15
CA GLN A 60 -10.28 -1.51 19.35
C GLN A 60 -10.09 -0.32 18.38
N LEU A 61 -11.13 0.49 18.14
CA LEU A 61 -11.09 1.61 17.20
C LEU A 61 -10.52 2.86 17.85
N GLU A 62 -9.52 3.45 17.19
CA GLU A 62 -8.98 4.78 17.50
C GLU A 62 -9.09 5.65 16.25
N VAL A 63 -9.77 6.77 16.34
CA VAL A 63 -9.94 7.74 15.23
C VAL A 63 -9.06 8.96 15.50
N VAL A 64 -8.13 9.23 14.58
CA VAL A 64 -7.21 10.37 14.64
C VAL A 64 -7.56 11.36 13.55
N ALA A 65 -7.78 12.63 13.88
CA ALA A 65 -8.16 13.65 12.91
C ALA A 65 -7.01 14.62 12.61
N LEU A 66 -6.71 14.81 11.33
CA LEU A 66 -5.85 15.90 10.87
C LEU A 66 -6.70 17.14 10.56
N PRO A 67 -6.18 18.34 10.80
CA PRO A 67 -6.95 19.58 10.61
C PRO A 67 -7.26 19.91 9.14
N LYS A 68 -6.49 19.35 8.23
CA LYS A 68 -6.62 19.52 6.76
C LYS A 68 -6.09 18.31 6.02
N ASN A 69 -6.49 18.12 4.77
CA ASN A 69 -5.88 17.12 3.89
C ASN A 69 -4.39 17.40 3.71
N SER A 70 -3.56 16.49 4.15
CA SER A 70 -2.09 16.57 4.17
C SER A 70 -1.44 15.47 3.31
N GLY A 71 -2.25 14.60 2.71
CA GLY A 71 -1.85 13.52 1.83
C GLY A 71 -1.56 12.20 2.57
N LEU A 72 -1.72 11.10 1.83
CA LEU A 72 -1.65 9.72 2.33
C LEU A 72 -0.41 9.44 3.18
N ALA A 73 0.77 9.84 2.69
CA ALA A 73 2.03 9.61 3.41
C ALA A 73 2.04 10.28 4.80
N THR A 74 1.50 11.50 4.90
CA THR A 74 1.38 12.21 6.18
C THR A 74 0.39 11.52 7.10
N ALA A 75 -0.77 11.15 6.59
CA ALA A 75 -1.79 10.44 7.36
C ALA A 75 -1.26 9.10 7.90
N LEU A 76 -0.58 8.30 7.06
CA LEU A 76 0.03 7.04 7.47
C LEU A 76 1.12 7.24 8.53
N ASN A 77 1.97 8.27 8.40
CA ASN A 77 3.01 8.57 9.40
C ASN A 77 2.41 9.00 10.75
N VAL A 78 1.32 9.76 10.73
CA VAL A 78 0.61 10.11 11.97
C VAL A 78 0.00 8.86 12.58
N GLY A 79 -0.73 8.06 11.80
CA GLY A 79 -1.36 6.85 12.29
C GLY A 79 -0.37 5.83 12.84
N LEU A 80 0.81 5.67 12.22
CA LEU A 80 1.88 4.81 12.75
C LEU A 80 2.31 5.15 14.18
N LYS A 81 2.28 6.42 14.56
CA LYS A 81 2.60 6.83 15.93
C LYS A 81 1.53 6.42 16.94
N HIS A 82 0.28 6.26 16.47
CA HIS A 82 -0.87 5.84 17.27
C HIS A 82 -1.03 4.31 17.35
N THR A 83 -0.43 3.55 16.42
CA THR A 83 -0.46 2.09 16.53
C THR A 83 0.32 1.63 17.77
N LYS A 84 -0.24 0.68 18.55
CA LYS A 84 0.38 0.15 19.77
C LYS A 84 1.22 -1.10 19.54
N ASP A 85 0.88 -1.88 18.51
CA ASP A 85 1.48 -3.19 18.29
C ASP A 85 2.75 -3.12 17.43
N PRO A 86 3.65 -4.10 17.58
CA PRO A 86 4.91 -4.15 16.83
C PRO A 86 4.73 -4.45 15.34
N VAL A 87 3.59 -5.05 14.97
CA VAL A 87 3.24 -5.38 13.59
C VAL A 87 2.01 -4.58 13.18
N VAL A 88 2.07 -4.00 11.99
CA VAL A 88 1.00 -3.13 11.44
C VAL A 88 0.56 -3.66 10.09
N ALA A 89 -0.74 -3.89 9.94
CA ALA A 89 -1.40 -4.15 8.67
C ALA A 89 -1.92 -2.84 8.09
N ARG A 90 -1.39 -2.43 6.94
CA ARG A 90 -1.93 -1.27 6.22
C ARG A 90 -3.10 -1.71 5.35
N VAL A 91 -4.16 -0.92 5.34
CA VAL A 91 -5.36 -1.14 4.52
C VAL A 91 -5.79 0.15 3.84
N ASP A 92 -6.37 0.04 2.64
CA ASP A 92 -7.01 1.16 1.96
C ASP A 92 -8.47 1.29 2.38
N SER A 93 -9.00 2.52 2.31
CA SER A 93 -10.37 2.85 2.68
C SER A 93 -11.43 2.37 1.68
N ASP A 94 -11.01 1.89 0.52
CA ASP A 94 -11.86 1.49 -0.61
C ASP A 94 -11.65 0.05 -1.09
N ASP A 95 -10.74 -0.70 -0.45
CA ASP A 95 -10.38 -2.06 -0.83
C ASP A 95 -10.97 -3.11 0.12
N PHE A 96 -11.38 -4.26 -0.41
CA PHE A 96 -11.96 -5.35 0.35
C PHE A 96 -10.90 -6.37 0.78
N ASN A 97 -10.73 -6.54 2.10
CA ASN A 97 -9.80 -7.52 2.67
C ASN A 97 -10.44 -8.91 2.71
N LEU A 98 -9.81 -9.92 2.08
CA LEU A 98 -10.30 -11.29 2.14
C LEU A 98 -10.29 -11.82 3.58
N LYS A 99 -11.28 -12.63 3.92
CA LYS A 99 -11.61 -13.05 5.29
C LYS A 99 -10.45 -13.64 6.09
N ASN A 100 -9.50 -14.29 5.43
CA ASN A 100 -8.34 -14.95 6.05
C ASN A 100 -7.03 -14.17 5.89
N ARG A 101 -7.09 -12.91 5.40
CA ARG A 101 -5.90 -12.10 5.12
C ARG A 101 -4.97 -12.02 6.34
N PHE A 102 -5.50 -11.57 7.46
CA PHE A 102 -4.66 -11.31 8.64
C PHE A 102 -4.15 -12.60 9.28
N GLU A 103 -4.95 -13.66 9.29
CA GLU A 103 -4.52 -14.97 9.76
C GLU A 103 -3.32 -15.50 8.96
N LEU A 104 -3.39 -15.45 7.63
CA LEU A 104 -2.30 -15.86 6.75
C LEU A 104 -1.05 -15.00 6.98
N GLN A 105 -1.19 -13.69 7.09
CA GLN A 105 -0.05 -12.81 7.26
C GLN A 105 0.59 -12.94 8.65
N VAL A 106 -0.19 -13.02 9.71
CA VAL A 106 0.31 -13.19 11.09
C VAL A 106 1.02 -14.53 11.26
N SER A 107 0.51 -15.61 10.65
CA SER A 107 1.17 -16.92 10.71
C SER A 107 2.59 -16.88 10.13
N GLU A 108 2.84 -16.07 9.10
CA GLU A 108 4.17 -15.89 8.52
C GLU A 108 5.13 -15.12 9.44
N PHE A 109 4.64 -14.10 10.14
CA PHE A 109 5.44 -13.37 11.13
C PHE A 109 5.78 -14.24 12.36
N ILE A 110 4.90 -15.18 12.71
CA ILE A 110 5.16 -16.17 13.76
C ILE A 110 6.20 -17.21 13.29
N ALA A 111 6.12 -17.63 12.03
CA ALA A 111 7.01 -18.64 11.45
C ALA A 111 8.44 -18.14 11.19
N ASP A 112 8.62 -16.87 10.86
CA ASP A 112 9.95 -16.24 10.70
C ASP A 112 10.01 -14.89 11.43
N GLU A 113 10.63 -14.88 12.59
CA GLU A 113 10.81 -13.68 13.40
C GLU A 113 11.65 -12.59 12.70
N ARG A 114 12.43 -12.92 11.69
CA ARG A 114 13.20 -11.95 10.90
C ARG A 114 12.35 -11.23 9.87
N LEU A 115 11.19 -11.81 9.50
CA LEU A 115 10.29 -11.22 8.51
C LEU A 115 9.95 -9.77 8.90
N THR A 116 10.15 -8.85 7.96
CA THR A 116 10.00 -7.41 8.22
C THR A 116 8.86 -6.79 7.44
N VAL A 117 8.72 -7.17 6.16
CA VAL A 117 7.63 -6.70 5.30
C VAL A 117 7.04 -7.89 4.56
N LEU A 118 5.74 -8.03 4.66
CA LEU A 118 4.95 -9.05 3.99
C LEU A 118 3.83 -8.39 3.20
N SER A 119 3.64 -8.83 1.96
CA SER A 119 2.46 -8.51 1.17
C SER A 119 1.92 -9.79 0.53
N GLY A 120 1.00 -9.69 -0.41
CA GLY A 120 0.47 -10.82 -1.16
C GLY A 120 -0.15 -10.40 -2.48
N THR A 121 -0.79 -11.34 -3.14
CA THR A 121 -1.51 -11.07 -4.40
C THR A 121 -2.73 -10.20 -4.12
N VAL A 122 -3.03 -9.30 -5.05
CA VAL A 122 -4.32 -8.61 -5.09
C VAL A 122 -5.06 -9.00 -6.36
N SER A 123 -6.38 -9.14 -6.27
CA SER A 123 -7.27 -9.21 -7.42
C SER A 123 -7.72 -7.81 -7.80
N GLU A 124 -7.81 -7.53 -9.08
CA GLU A 124 -8.23 -6.25 -9.64
C GLU A 124 -9.48 -6.51 -10.49
N LYS A 125 -10.66 -6.11 -10.01
CA LYS A 125 -11.92 -6.17 -10.75
C LYS A 125 -12.05 -4.93 -11.61
N HIS A 126 -12.22 -5.14 -12.92
CA HIS A 126 -12.37 -4.08 -13.92
C HIS A 126 -13.85 -3.78 -14.18
N GLN A 127 -14.14 -2.65 -14.82
CA GLN A 127 -15.49 -2.20 -15.15
C GLN A 127 -16.24 -3.17 -16.11
N ASP A 128 -15.53 -3.98 -16.88
CA ASP A 128 -16.06 -5.02 -17.76
C ASP A 128 -16.24 -6.38 -17.03
N ASP A 129 -16.25 -6.35 -15.70
CA ASP A 129 -16.30 -7.51 -14.82
C ASP A 129 -15.13 -8.51 -14.97
N SER A 130 -14.13 -8.20 -15.80
CA SER A 130 -12.93 -9.02 -15.88
C SER A 130 -12.10 -8.89 -14.62
N ILE A 131 -11.44 -9.98 -14.20
CA ILE A 131 -10.55 -10.01 -13.04
C ILE A 131 -9.13 -10.25 -13.52
N THR A 132 -8.21 -9.44 -13.03
CA THR A 132 -6.78 -9.65 -13.21
C THR A 132 -6.08 -9.75 -11.86
N TYR A 133 -4.90 -10.38 -11.84
CA TYR A 133 -4.15 -10.59 -10.60
C TYR A 133 -2.81 -9.90 -10.66
N ARG A 134 -2.50 -9.12 -9.63
CA ARG A 134 -1.18 -8.54 -9.45
C ARG A 134 -0.34 -9.45 -8.55
N ARG A 135 0.32 -10.42 -9.18
CA ARG A 135 1.27 -11.34 -8.54
C ARG A 135 2.68 -10.75 -8.62
N LEU A 136 3.38 -10.76 -7.51
CA LEU A 136 4.73 -10.20 -7.37
C LEU A 136 5.70 -11.30 -6.90
N PRO A 137 7.03 -11.13 -7.08
CA PRO A 137 8.00 -12.11 -6.62
C PRO A 137 7.83 -12.42 -5.13
N SER A 138 7.96 -13.70 -4.75
CA SER A 138 7.64 -14.16 -3.40
C SER A 138 8.82 -14.14 -2.42
N ARG A 139 10.06 -14.32 -2.92
CA ARG A 139 11.26 -14.50 -2.09
C ARG A 139 12.09 -13.23 -2.00
N ASP A 140 12.72 -12.98 -0.86
CA ASP A 140 13.52 -11.77 -0.59
C ASP A 140 14.49 -11.41 -1.71
N GLY A 141 15.31 -12.35 -2.18
CA GLY A 141 16.28 -12.07 -3.23
C GLY A 141 15.66 -11.68 -4.58
N GLU A 142 14.49 -12.25 -4.92
CA GLU A 142 13.73 -11.90 -6.12
C GLU A 142 13.04 -10.55 -5.95
N ILE A 143 12.48 -10.27 -4.77
CA ILE A 143 11.87 -9.00 -4.39
C ILE A 143 12.87 -7.86 -4.52
N ARG A 144 14.10 -8.04 -3.99
CA ARG A 144 15.19 -7.05 -4.10
C ARG A 144 15.64 -6.81 -5.55
N LYS A 145 15.66 -7.85 -6.38
CA LYS A 145 15.92 -7.69 -7.83
C LYS A 145 14.81 -6.92 -8.52
N PHE A 146 13.55 -7.27 -8.21
CA PHE A 146 12.37 -6.63 -8.79
C PHE A 146 12.22 -5.16 -8.35
N LEU A 147 12.61 -4.84 -7.11
CA LEU A 147 12.64 -3.48 -6.58
C LEU A 147 13.48 -2.53 -7.46
N LYS A 148 14.51 -3.02 -8.13
CA LYS A 148 15.28 -2.18 -9.07
C LYS A 148 14.45 -1.68 -10.26
N LEU A 149 13.39 -2.38 -10.61
CA LEU A 149 12.52 -2.07 -11.75
C LEU A 149 11.28 -1.28 -11.33
N ARG A 150 10.58 -1.74 -10.27
CA ARG A 150 9.28 -1.20 -9.83
C ARG A 150 8.97 -1.58 -8.38
N SER A 151 7.92 -0.97 -7.80
CA SER A 151 7.47 -1.31 -6.43
C SER A 151 7.20 -2.82 -6.32
N PRO A 152 7.84 -3.49 -5.35
CA PRO A 152 7.81 -4.95 -5.22
C PRO A 152 6.68 -5.47 -4.35
N PHE A 153 5.84 -4.60 -3.81
CA PHE A 153 4.71 -4.96 -2.96
C PHE A 153 3.40 -4.36 -3.47
N ASN A 154 2.32 -5.03 -3.17
CA ASN A 154 0.98 -4.49 -3.28
C ASN A 154 0.69 -3.71 -1.99
N HIS A 155 0.77 -2.39 -2.04
CA HIS A 155 0.65 -1.52 -0.87
C HIS A 155 -0.64 -1.76 -0.07
N PRO A 156 -1.84 -1.96 -0.69
CA PRO A 156 -3.05 -2.27 0.06
C PRO A 156 -3.00 -3.58 0.87
N ALA A 157 -2.11 -4.50 0.49
CA ALA A 157 -1.99 -5.81 1.13
C ALA A 157 -0.75 -5.94 2.04
N VAL A 158 -0.06 -4.84 2.37
CA VAL A 158 1.16 -4.94 3.19
C VAL A 158 0.85 -5.08 4.67
N MET A 159 1.70 -5.87 5.34
CA MET A 159 1.87 -5.94 6.79
C MET A 159 3.37 -5.83 7.07
N PHE A 160 3.76 -5.07 8.09
CA PHE A 160 5.17 -4.80 8.35
C PHE A 160 5.47 -4.59 9.85
N LYS A 161 6.72 -4.75 10.23
CA LYS A 161 7.21 -4.35 11.54
C LYS A 161 7.26 -2.82 11.64
N LYS A 162 6.54 -2.25 12.60
CA LYS A 162 6.44 -0.81 12.84
C LYS A 162 7.82 -0.15 13.00
N GLU A 163 8.66 -0.72 13.87
CA GLU A 163 9.99 -0.17 14.16
C GLU A 163 10.89 -0.10 12.92
N ALA A 164 10.80 -1.06 12.00
CA ALA A 164 11.56 -1.03 10.77
C ALA A 164 11.16 0.15 9.89
N VAL A 165 9.86 0.43 9.77
CA VAL A 165 9.35 1.59 9.02
C VAL A 165 9.76 2.90 9.68
N LEU A 166 9.64 2.99 11.01
CA LEU A 166 10.05 4.18 11.76
C LEU A 166 11.56 4.43 11.68
N SER A 167 12.40 3.37 11.69
CA SER A 167 13.86 3.49 11.65
C SER A 167 14.38 4.13 10.37
N VAL A 168 13.61 4.09 9.29
CA VAL A 168 13.94 4.76 8.02
C VAL A 168 13.18 6.08 7.82
N GLY A 169 12.51 6.58 8.87
CA GLY A 169 11.81 7.86 8.87
C GLY A 169 10.37 7.81 8.35
N GLY A 170 9.74 6.61 8.26
CA GLY A 170 8.36 6.45 7.80
C GLY A 170 8.20 6.69 6.29
N TYR A 171 6.98 7.03 5.88
CA TYR A 171 6.65 7.38 4.49
C TYR A 171 7.20 8.77 4.12
N ASN A 172 7.75 8.91 2.93
CA ASN A 172 8.24 10.19 2.42
C ASN A 172 7.07 11.06 1.96
N THR A 173 6.81 12.16 2.68
CA THR A 173 5.69 13.08 2.42
C THR A 173 5.87 13.94 1.16
N ASP A 174 7.07 14.06 0.64
CA ASP A 174 7.38 14.83 -0.56
C ASP A 174 7.27 13.99 -1.84
N SER A 175 7.06 12.67 -1.71
CA SER A 175 6.98 11.73 -2.82
C SER A 175 5.54 11.27 -3.07
N ILE A 176 5.15 11.18 -4.33
CA ILE A 176 3.89 10.53 -4.73
C ILE A 176 4.07 9.05 -5.12
N VAL A 177 5.28 8.54 -4.92
CA VAL A 177 5.63 7.10 -4.98
C VAL A 177 6.16 6.68 -3.61
N GLU A 178 5.47 7.11 -2.57
CA GLU A 178 5.84 7.03 -1.15
C GLU A 178 6.08 5.59 -0.69
N ASP A 179 5.29 4.64 -1.21
CA ASP A 179 5.43 3.21 -0.93
C ASP A 179 6.73 2.66 -1.52
N TYR A 180 7.00 2.97 -2.79
CA TYR A 180 8.20 2.49 -3.47
C TYR A 180 9.47 3.08 -2.85
N ASP A 181 9.44 4.35 -2.47
CA ASP A 181 10.53 5.01 -1.75
C ASP A 181 10.78 4.35 -0.38
N LEU A 182 9.72 4.02 0.36
CA LEU A 182 9.82 3.32 1.64
C LEU A 182 10.50 1.94 1.48
N TRP A 183 10.06 1.15 0.50
CA TRP A 183 10.64 -0.18 0.27
C TRP A 183 12.11 -0.09 -0.17
N PHE A 184 12.46 0.91 -0.95
CA PHE A 184 13.85 1.17 -1.29
C PHE A 184 14.68 1.50 -0.05
N ARG A 185 14.24 2.40 0.82
CA ARG A 185 14.99 2.77 2.04
C ARG A 185 15.14 1.58 2.99
N LEU A 186 14.11 0.78 3.18
CA LEU A 186 14.17 -0.46 3.95
C LEU A 186 15.15 -1.48 3.35
N SER A 187 15.21 -1.59 2.02
CA SER A 187 16.07 -2.56 1.33
C SER A 187 17.57 -2.31 1.53
N LYS A 188 17.97 -1.12 2.00
CA LYS A 188 19.36 -0.79 2.30
C LYS A 188 19.89 -1.56 3.52
N ASN A 189 19.02 -1.93 4.44
CA ASN A 189 19.37 -2.80 5.55
C ASN A 189 19.24 -4.28 5.10
N LYS A 190 20.35 -5.03 5.24
CA LYS A 190 20.41 -6.45 4.86
C LYS A 190 19.67 -7.36 5.85
N ASP A 191 19.42 -6.89 7.08
CA ASP A 191 18.69 -7.64 8.08
C ASP A 191 17.16 -7.57 7.87
N VAL A 192 16.70 -6.66 7.02
CA VAL A 192 15.29 -6.58 6.60
C VAL A 192 14.98 -7.74 5.67
N VAL A 193 13.98 -8.53 6.01
CA VAL A 193 13.51 -9.68 5.24
C VAL A 193 12.16 -9.34 4.60
N PHE A 194 12.07 -9.57 3.30
CA PHE A 194 10.91 -9.33 2.46
C PHE A 194 10.24 -10.63 2.02
N LYS A 195 8.92 -10.66 1.97
CA LYS A 195 8.14 -11.78 1.44
C LYS A 195 6.85 -11.31 0.77
N ASN A 196 6.39 -12.02 -0.25
CA ASN A 196 5.02 -11.92 -0.77
C ASN A 196 4.39 -13.31 -0.76
N LEU A 197 3.14 -13.37 -0.32
CA LEU A 197 2.29 -14.55 -0.45
C LEU A 197 1.74 -14.67 -1.88
N SER A 198 1.55 -15.90 -2.33
CA SER A 198 0.83 -16.19 -3.59
C SER A 198 -0.68 -16.01 -3.46
N ASP A 199 -1.16 -16.08 -2.22
CA ASP A 199 -2.57 -15.97 -1.88
C ASP A 199 -3.10 -14.59 -2.22
N VAL A 200 -4.34 -14.53 -2.69
CA VAL A 200 -5.07 -13.28 -2.86
C VAL A 200 -5.48 -12.81 -1.46
N LEU A 201 -5.09 -11.61 -1.11
CA LEU A 201 -5.34 -11.04 0.22
C LEU A 201 -6.35 -9.90 0.19
N VAL A 202 -6.45 -9.21 -0.96
CA VAL A 202 -7.28 -8.02 -1.13
C VAL A 202 -7.91 -8.04 -2.51
N ASP A 203 -9.20 -7.71 -2.57
CA ASP A 203 -9.93 -7.42 -3.80
C ASP A 203 -10.04 -5.91 -3.98
N MET A 204 -9.63 -5.43 -5.15
CA MET A 204 -9.63 -4.02 -5.53
C MET A 204 -10.59 -3.79 -6.69
N ASP A 205 -11.42 -2.76 -6.59
CA ASP A 205 -12.17 -2.25 -7.73
C ASP A 205 -11.31 -1.26 -8.51
N VAL A 206 -10.99 -1.59 -9.77
CA VAL A 206 -10.15 -0.73 -10.62
C VAL A 206 -10.98 0.33 -11.31
N GLU A 207 -10.82 1.57 -10.88
CA GLU A 207 -11.38 2.73 -11.57
C GLU A 207 -10.43 3.30 -12.62
N ASP A 208 -10.99 3.96 -13.62
CA ASP A 208 -10.19 4.61 -14.67
C ASP A 208 -9.23 5.66 -14.10
N GLY A 209 -9.61 6.38 -13.04
CA GLY A 209 -8.78 7.35 -12.33
C GLY A 209 -7.50 6.77 -11.69
N MET A 210 -7.43 5.46 -11.46
CA MET A 210 -6.21 4.83 -10.92
C MET A 210 -5.01 4.97 -11.87
N TYR A 211 -5.25 4.92 -13.18
CA TYR A 211 -4.19 5.09 -14.18
C TYR A 211 -3.83 6.56 -14.37
N ASP A 212 -4.74 7.50 -14.12
CA ASP A 212 -4.49 8.93 -14.23
C ASP A 212 -3.48 9.43 -13.21
N ARG A 213 -3.58 8.93 -11.97
CA ARG A 213 -2.64 9.23 -10.88
C ARG A 213 -1.18 8.88 -11.20
N ARG A 214 -0.94 7.97 -12.17
CA ARG A 214 0.40 7.56 -12.64
C ARG A 214 0.86 8.32 -13.86
N GLY A 215 0.25 9.46 -14.19
CA GLY A 215 0.57 10.34 -15.31
C GLY A 215 1.11 11.69 -14.91
N GLY A 216 1.63 12.43 -15.90
CA GLY A 216 2.05 13.81 -15.77
C GLY A 216 3.42 14.03 -15.13
N TRP A 217 3.83 15.31 -15.14
CA TRP A 217 5.17 15.72 -14.68
C TRP A 217 5.46 15.46 -13.22
N LYS A 218 4.45 15.57 -12.35
CA LYS A 218 4.62 15.33 -10.91
C LYS A 218 5.04 13.88 -10.63
N TYR A 219 4.37 12.92 -11.29
CA TYR A 219 4.70 11.51 -11.17
C TYR A 219 6.10 11.20 -11.72
N LEU A 220 6.40 11.70 -12.94
CA LEU A 220 7.71 11.51 -13.56
C LEU A 220 8.84 12.06 -12.69
N ARG A 221 8.66 13.26 -12.12
CA ARG A 221 9.65 13.88 -11.23
C ARG A 221 9.91 13.04 -9.99
N SER A 222 8.87 12.67 -9.23
CA SER A 222 9.03 11.85 -8.02
C SER A 222 9.67 10.50 -8.33
N TYR A 223 9.28 9.88 -9.46
CA TYR A 223 9.89 8.62 -9.90
C TYR A 223 11.36 8.79 -10.27
N ALA A 224 11.72 9.84 -10.99
CA ALA A 224 13.11 10.13 -11.37
C ALA A 224 13.98 10.45 -10.15
N GLU A 225 13.46 11.20 -9.17
CA GLU A 225 14.12 11.47 -7.90
C GLU A 225 14.41 10.17 -7.12
N LEU A 226 13.42 9.29 -7.00
CA LEU A 226 13.60 7.96 -6.39
C LEU A 226 14.69 7.15 -7.12
N LYS A 227 14.62 7.07 -8.44
CA LYS A 227 15.60 6.31 -9.23
C LYS A 227 17.01 6.92 -9.16
N ASN A 228 17.11 8.24 -9.09
CA ASN A 228 18.40 8.90 -8.90
C ASN A 228 18.98 8.61 -7.51
N ASN A 229 18.15 8.53 -6.48
CA ASN A 229 18.60 8.11 -5.15
C ASN A 229 19.08 6.65 -5.16
N MET A 230 18.34 5.73 -5.80
CA MET A 230 18.78 4.34 -6.01
C MET A 230 20.13 4.26 -6.75
N ARG A 231 20.36 5.13 -7.74
CA ARG A 231 21.62 5.20 -8.47
C ARG A 231 22.76 5.72 -7.59
N LYS A 232 22.53 6.80 -6.84
CA LYS A 232 23.53 7.35 -5.90
C LYS A 232 23.97 6.33 -4.85
N GLU A 233 23.04 5.52 -4.39
CA GLU A 233 23.28 4.42 -3.45
C GLU A 233 23.80 3.12 -4.12
N LYS A 234 24.10 3.17 -5.43
CA LYS A 234 24.61 2.04 -6.23
C LYS A 234 23.71 0.81 -6.25
N VAL A 235 22.40 0.98 -6.00
CA VAL A 235 21.40 -0.09 -6.12
C VAL A 235 21.08 -0.38 -7.58
N ILE A 236 21.09 0.66 -8.42
CA ILE A 236 20.95 0.57 -9.87
C ILE A 236 22.11 1.27 -10.57
N SER A 237 22.46 0.78 -11.78
CA SER A 237 23.42 1.42 -12.66
C SER A 237 22.86 2.68 -13.32
N PHE A 238 23.74 3.48 -13.94
CA PHE A 238 23.30 4.64 -14.73
C PHE A 238 22.44 4.23 -15.94
N ALA A 239 22.75 3.11 -16.59
CA ALA A 239 21.95 2.60 -17.71
C ALA A 239 20.53 2.20 -17.24
N GLU A 240 20.40 1.48 -16.11
CA GLU A 240 19.11 1.11 -15.52
C GLU A 240 18.31 2.36 -15.10
N PHE A 241 19.00 3.40 -14.58
CA PHE A 241 18.37 4.69 -14.29
C PHE A 241 17.77 5.32 -15.55
N ILE A 242 18.56 5.46 -16.61
CA ILE A 242 18.08 6.07 -17.87
C ILE A 242 16.91 5.28 -18.45
N LEU A 243 17.04 3.94 -18.55
CA LEU A 243 15.99 3.09 -19.11
C LEU A 243 14.68 3.19 -18.31
N SER A 244 14.78 3.17 -16.97
CA SER A 244 13.58 3.23 -16.12
C SER A 244 12.89 4.59 -16.18
N VAL A 245 13.66 5.69 -16.15
CA VAL A 245 13.10 7.05 -16.25
C VAL A 245 12.52 7.31 -17.64
N PHE A 246 13.19 6.86 -18.71
CA PHE A 246 12.68 6.96 -20.07
C PHE A 246 11.36 6.19 -20.24
N GLY A 247 11.29 4.94 -19.75
CA GLY A 247 10.07 4.14 -19.82
C GLY A 247 8.89 4.81 -19.11
N VAL A 248 9.13 5.42 -17.94
CA VAL A 248 8.10 6.17 -17.22
C VAL A 248 7.79 7.50 -17.91
N ALA A 249 8.77 8.19 -18.47
CA ALA A 249 8.52 9.43 -19.24
C ALA A 249 7.59 9.16 -20.43
N VAL A 250 7.81 8.06 -21.17
CA VAL A 250 6.92 7.64 -22.24
C VAL A 250 5.53 7.31 -21.71
N SER A 251 5.43 6.43 -20.70
CA SER A 251 4.13 5.98 -20.19
C SER A 251 3.33 7.09 -19.51
N SER A 252 3.99 8.03 -18.81
CA SER A 252 3.31 9.12 -18.10
C SER A 252 2.71 10.19 -19.03
N HIS A 253 3.19 10.28 -20.29
CA HIS A 253 2.66 11.19 -21.31
C HIS A 253 1.72 10.50 -22.30
N MET A 254 1.51 9.17 -22.17
CA MET A 254 0.50 8.45 -22.94
C MET A 254 -0.91 8.82 -22.48
N PRO A 255 -1.92 8.82 -23.37
CA PRO A 255 -3.32 8.86 -22.99
C PRO A 255 -3.67 7.74 -22.01
N SER A 256 -4.59 7.99 -21.07
CA SER A 256 -4.96 7.04 -20.01
C SER A 256 -5.37 5.66 -20.54
N TRP A 257 -6.11 5.61 -21.66
CA TRP A 257 -6.53 4.34 -22.26
C TRP A 257 -5.36 3.48 -22.78
N MET A 258 -4.33 4.13 -23.38
CA MET A 258 -3.11 3.41 -23.80
C MET A 258 -2.32 2.92 -22.59
N ARG A 259 -2.24 3.73 -21.54
CA ARG A 259 -1.59 3.39 -20.29
C ARG A 259 -2.29 2.19 -19.63
N LYS A 260 -3.63 2.23 -19.58
CA LYS A 260 -4.46 1.11 -19.09
C LYS A 260 -4.17 -0.18 -19.86
N SER A 261 -4.17 -0.14 -21.19
CA SER A 261 -3.86 -1.29 -22.03
C SER A 261 -2.48 -1.86 -21.78
N LEU A 262 -1.46 -1.00 -21.68
CA LEU A 262 -0.08 -1.40 -21.37
C LEU A 262 0.02 -2.10 -20.01
N TYR A 263 -0.64 -1.56 -18.99
CA TYR A 263 -0.63 -2.15 -17.65
C TYR A 263 -1.32 -3.51 -17.62
N ILE A 264 -2.46 -3.67 -18.27
CA ILE A 264 -3.21 -4.93 -18.29
C ILE A 264 -2.44 -6.01 -19.07
N THR A 265 -1.90 -5.68 -20.26
CA THR A 265 -1.26 -6.66 -21.14
C THR A 265 0.13 -7.08 -20.67
N VAL A 266 0.92 -6.13 -20.15
CA VAL A 266 2.34 -6.38 -19.83
C VAL A 266 2.54 -6.72 -18.35
N LEU A 267 1.72 -6.17 -17.46
CA LEU A 267 1.98 -6.18 -16.03
C LEU A 267 0.98 -7.01 -15.22
N ARG A 268 -0.05 -7.55 -15.85
CA ARG A 268 -1.07 -8.37 -15.20
C ARG A 268 -1.13 -9.76 -15.82
N LYS A 269 -1.36 -10.76 -14.98
CA LYS A 269 -1.70 -12.11 -15.45
C LYS A 269 -3.22 -12.25 -15.45
N LYS A 270 -3.79 -12.65 -16.57
CA LYS A 270 -5.13 -13.21 -16.63
C LYS A 270 -5.04 -14.69 -16.22
N GLU A 271 -6.06 -15.20 -15.55
CA GLU A 271 -6.28 -16.65 -15.47
C GLU A 271 -6.64 -17.23 -16.82
#